data_0f732d72b2b965c2cea9a1bf9491cfc1
#
_entry.id   0f732d72b2b965c2cea9a1bf9491cfc1
#
_cell.length_a   1.000
_cell.length_b   1.000
_cell.length_c   1.000
_cell.angle_alpha   90.00
_cell.angle_beta   90.00
_cell.angle_gamma   90.00
#
_symmetry.space_group_name_H-M   'P 1'
#
loop_
_entity.id
_entity.type
_entity.pdbx_description
1 polymer ?
#
loop_
_entity_poly.entity_id
_entity_poly.type
_entity_poly.pdbx_seq_one_letter_code
_entity_poly.pdbx_strand_id
1 'polypeptide(L)'
;MKEDPRHIHISEYSYPLPDERIAKFPLPTRDQSKLLIYRRGEVSEDVFTSLPGYLPQGSLMIFNNTKVIQARLHFRKETGALIEVFCLEPIQPNDYVLNFQQTVHAAWLCMIGNLKKWKDRQLKREMTVKGFPITLTATRGECKGTSHWVDFAWDNPEVTFADILEVFGELPIPPYLNRDTEESDKETYQTVYSKIKGSVAAPTAGLHFTPRVLDALQEKGINLEELTLHVGAGTFKPVKSEEIEGHEMHTEYISVNRSTIKKLIDHDGCAIAVGTTSVRTLESLYHIGVTLAENP
;
A
#
# COMPACT_ATOMS: atom_id res chain seq x y z
N MET A 1 0.09 24.36 -27.71
CA MET A 1 -0.61 24.65 -26.43
C MET A 1 -0.35 23.45 -25.53
N LYS A 2 0.01 23.64 -24.28
CA LYS A 2 0.01 22.50 -23.33
C LYS A 2 -1.45 22.14 -23.11
N GLU A 3 -1.86 20.92 -23.39
CA GLU A 3 -3.19 20.44 -23.04
C GLU A 3 -3.43 20.62 -21.55
N ASP A 4 -4.63 21.06 -21.19
CA ASP A 4 -5.01 21.18 -19.78
C ASP A 4 -5.11 19.77 -19.20
N PRO A 5 -4.29 19.41 -18.18
CA PRO A 5 -4.25 18.06 -17.65
C PRO A 5 -5.59 17.58 -17.08
N ARG A 6 -6.53 18.49 -16.80
CA ARG A 6 -7.88 18.14 -16.33
C ARG A 6 -8.70 17.37 -17.38
N HIS A 7 -8.45 17.62 -18.65
CA HIS A 7 -9.16 17.05 -19.80
C HIS A 7 -8.43 15.85 -20.45
N ILE A 8 -7.48 15.25 -19.76
CA ILE A 8 -6.85 14.00 -20.23
C ILE A 8 -7.86 12.86 -20.11
N HIS A 9 -8.11 12.16 -21.22
CA HIS A 9 -9.03 11.05 -21.28
C HIS A 9 -8.37 9.73 -20.89
N ILE A 10 -9.05 8.91 -20.08
CA ILE A 10 -8.57 7.58 -19.67
C ILE A 10 -8.37 6.66 -20.90
N SER A 11 -9.16 6.84 -21.96
CA SER A 11 -9.07 6.08 -23.20
C SER A 11 -7.71 6.22 -23.90
N GLU A 12 -7.01 7.34 -23.73
CA GLU A 12 -5.66 7.58 -24.30
C GLU A 12 -4.60 6.65 -23.70
N TYR A 13 -4.87 6.12 -22.50
CA TYR A 13 -4.00 5.19 -21.77
C TYR A 13 -4.47 3.74 -21.86
N SER A 14 -5.57 3.50 -22.60
CA SER A 14 -6.11 2.16 -22.78
C SER A 14 -5.38 1.41 -23.89
N TYR A 15 -4.94 0.20 -23.61
CA TYR A 15 -4.34 -0.69 -24.58
C TYR A 15 -4.72 -2.15 -24.30
N PRO A 16 -4.71 -3.03 -25.30
CA PRO A 16 -4.97 -4.45 -25.07
C PRO A 16 -3.82 -5.06 -24.23
N LEU A 17 -4.16 -5.54 -23.03
CA LEU A 17 -3.25 -6.26 -22.14
C LEU A 17 -3.83 -7.67 -21.88
N PRO A 18 -3.45 -8.67 -22.69
CA PRO A 18 -3.89 -10.03 -22.48
C PRO A 18 -3.38 -10.61 -21.15
N ASP A 19 -4.19 -11.46 -20.50
CA ASP A 19 -3.89 -12.00 -19.16
C ASP A 19 -2.55 -12.77 -19.12
N GLU A 20 -2.16 -13.43 -20.21
CA GLU A 20 -0.88 -14.13 -20.34
C GLU A 20 0.35 -13.21 -20.34
N ARG A 21 0.16 -11.89 -20.50
CA ARG A 21 1.24 -10.90 -20.37
C ARG A 21 1.44 -10.44 -18.93
N ILE A 22 0.55 -10.81 -18.03
CA ILE A 22 0.62 -10.45 -16.60
C ILE A 22 1.31 -11.59 -15.85
N ALA A 23 2.51 -11.34 -15.31
CA ALA A 23 3.20 -12.29 -14.46
C ALA A 23 2.37 -12.53 -13.17
N LYS A 24 1.95 -13.77 -12.93
CA LYS A 24 1.14 -14.14 -11.75
C LYS A 24 1.99 -14.29 -10.50
N PHE A 25 3.27 -14.60 -10.64
CA PHE A 25 4.23 -14.79 -9.56
C PHE A 25 5.51 -14.00 -9.83
N PRO A 26 6.21 -13.53 -8.79
CA PRO A 26 7.51 -12.91 -8.93
C PRO A 26 8.57 -13.94 -9.35
N LEU A 27 9.69 -13.45 -9.89
CA LEU A 27 10.88 -14.29 -10.10
C LEU A 27 11.45 -14.73 -8.73
N PRO A 28 12.06 -15.94 -8.65
CA PRO A 28 12.74 -16.40 -7.42
C PRO A 28 13.81 -15.41 -6.94
N THR A 29 14.51 -14.77 -7.88
CA THR A 29 15.46 -13.69 -7.62
C THR A 29 14.88 -12.40 -8.17
N ARG A 30 14.28 -11.57 -7.27
CA ARG A 30 13.44 -10.43 -7.66
C ARG A 30 14.14 -9.36 -8.49
N ASP A 31 15.44 -9.17 -8.33
CA ASP A 31 16.24 -8.19 -9.08
C ASP A 31 16.72 -8.71 -10.47
N GLN A 32 16.34 -9.93 -10.85
CA GLN A 32 16.49 -10.43 -12.21
C GLN A 32 15.30 -10.03 -13.10
N SER A 33 14.34 -9.29 -12.59
CA SER A 33 13.23 -8.73 -13.36
C SER A 33 13.75 -7.79 -14.46
N LYS A 34 13.03 -7.73 -15.57
CA LYS A 34 13.31 -6.80 -16.65
C LYS A 34 13.17 -5.36 -16.18
N LEU A 35 14.04 -4.50 -16.63
CA LEU A 35 14.02 -3.05 -16.42
C LEU A 35 13.72 -2.37 -17.76
N LEU A 36 12.54 -1.78 -17.89
CA LEU A 36 12.21 -0.92 -19.02
C LEU A 36 12.74 0.49 -18.74
N ILE A 37 13.53 1.02 -19.64
CA ILE A 37 14.17 2.33 -19.52
C ILE A 37 13.62 3.26 -20.59
N TYR A 38 13.02 4.37 -20.15
CA TYR A 38 12.64 5.47 -21.04
C TYR A 38 13.52 6.69 -20.76
N ARG A 39 14.27 7.12 -21.78
CA ARG A 39 15.16 8.27 -21.66
C ARG A 39 15.16 9.10 -22.94
N ARG A 40 14.77 10.35 -22.85
CA ARG A 40 14.79 11.33 -23.96
C ARG A 40 14.06 10.86 -25.23
N GLY A 41 12.94 10.17 -25.07
CA GLY A 41 12.16 9.63 -26.19
C GLY A 41 12.58 8.24 -26.67
N GLU A 42 13.66 7.70 -26.15
CA GLU A 42 14.14 6.35 -26.49
C GLU A 42 13.72 5.34 -25.41
N VAL A 43 13.33 4.15 -25.87
CA VAL A 43 12.96 3.02 -25.01
C VAL A 43 14.02 1.94 -25.17
N SER A 44 14.55 1.43 -24.05
CA SER A 44 15.46 0.29 -24.02
C SER A 44 15.12 -0.67 -22.89
N GLU A 45 15.69 -1.86 -22.90
CA GLU A 45 15.46 -2.90 -21.90
C GLU A 45 16.78 -3.38 -21.32
N ASP A 46 16.79 -3.62 -20.01
CA ASP A 46 17.90 -4.23 -19.28
C ASP A 46 17.34 -5.10 -18.13
N VAL A 47 18.20 -5.59 -17.24
CA VAL A 47 17.83 -6.29 -16.01
C VAL A 47 17.92 -5.32 -14.83
N PHE A 48 17.05 -5.48 -13.82
CA PHE A 48 16.96 -4.56 -12.70
C PHE A 48 18.26 -4.41 -11.89
N THR A 49 19.12 -5.46 -11.87
CA THR A 49 20.47 -5.39 -11.29
C THR A 49 21.36 -4.31 -11.90
N SER A 50 21.09 -3.89 -13.14
CA SER A 50 21.84 -2.83 -13.84
C SER A 50 21.41 -1.42 -13.42
N LEU A 51 20.33 -1.27 -12.62
CA LEU A 51 19.77 0.02 -12.22
C LEU A 51 20.82 1.02 -11.73
N PRO A 52 21.79 0.66 -10.85
CA PRO A 52 22.80 1.61 -10.39
C PRO A 52 23.58 2.25 -11.53
N GLY A 53 23.78 1.52 -12.65
CA GLY A 53 24.50 2.03 -13.85
C GLY A 53 23.82 3.24 -14.49
N TYR A 54 22.52 3.32 -14.44
CA TYR A 54 21.70 4.36 -15.10
C TYR A 54 21.52 5.63 -14.26
N LEU A 55 21.77 5.59 -12.95
CA LEU A 55 21.50 6.69 -12.05
C LEU A 55 22.73 7.59 -11.84
N PRO A 56 22.58 8.92 -11.78
CA PRO A 56 23.70 9.81 -11.51
C PRO A 56 24.30 9.61 -10.11
N GLN A 57 25.61 9.70 -10.01
CA GLN A 57 26.29 9.72 -8.70
C GLN A 57 25.86 10.95 -7.88
N GLY A 58 25.77 10.81 -6.57
CA GLY A 58 25.36 11.89 -5.67
C GLY A 58 23.86 12.16 -5.64
N SER A 59 23.05 11.42 -6.41
CA SER A 59 21.60 11.54 -6.37
C SER A 59 21.01 11.21 -5.00
N LEU A 60 19.86 11.80 -4.70
CA LEU A 60 19.01 11.43 -3.56
C LEU A 60 17.86 10.54 -4.05
N MET A 61 17.76 9.34 -3.52
CA MET A 61 16.70 8.39 -3.86
C MET A 61 15.74 8.19 -2.69
N ILE A 62 14.44 8.32 -2.95
CA ILE A 62 13.39 8.31 -1.91
C ILE A 62 12.51 7.09 -2.04
N PHE A 63 12.35 6.35 -0.94
CA PHE A 63 11.59 5.11 -0.85
C PHE A 63 10.40 5.25 0.10
N ASN A 64 9.30 4.58 -0.23
CA ASN A 64 8.20 4.41 0.71
C ASN A 64 8.46 3.14 1.57
N ASN A 65 8.71 3.33 2.88
CA ASN A 65 9.09 2.28 3.82
C ASN A 65 7.90 1.57 4.48
N THR A 66 6.70 1.77 3.96
CA THR A 66 5.50 1.15 4.50
C THR A 66 5.54 -0.38 4.34
N LYS A 67 4.96 -1.09 5.32
CA LYS A 67 4.80 -2.54 5.32
C LYS A 67 3.34 -2.92 5.16
N VAL A 68 3.06 -3.85 4.25
CA VAL A 68 1.70 -4.34 4.01
C VAL A 68 1.24 -5.19 5.20
N ILE A 69 0.00 -4.96 5.61
CA ILE A 69 -0.68 -5.71 6.65
C ILE A 69 -1.62 -6.76 6.04
N GLN A 70 -1.92 -7.81 6.78
CA GLN A 70 -2.88 -8.84 6.39
C GLN A 70 -4.31 -8.33 6.62
N ALA A 71 -4.72 -7.33 5.83
CA ALA A 71 -5.92 -6.54 6.05
C ALA A 71 -7.23 -7.22 5.62
N ARG A 72 -7.16 -8.40 5.00
CA ARG A 72 -8.31 -9.11 4.46
C ARG A 72 -8.73 -10.25 5.41
N LEU A 73 -9.85 -10.06 6.11
CA LEU A 73 -10.39 -11.00 7.09
C LEU A 73 -11.58 -11.77 6.49
N HIS A 74 -11.58 -13.08 6.61
CA HIS A 74 -12.68 -13.93 6.15
C HIS A 74 -13.45 -14.53 7.32
N PHE A 75 -14.76 -14.36 7.30
CA PHE A 75 -15.70 -14.95 8.25
C PHE A 75 -16.65 -15.92 7.52
N ARG A 76 -16.74 -17.14 8.01
CA ARG A 76 -17.68 -18.13 7.48
C ARG A 76 -18.87 -18.24 8.42
N LYS A 77 -20.07 -18.01 7.89
CA LYS A 77 -21.32 -18.18 8.62
C LYS A 77 -21.69 -19.67 8.73
N GLU A 78 -22.55 -20.02 9.67
CA GLU A 78 -23.11 -21.38 9.79
C GLU A 78 -23.81 -21.84 8.51
N THR A 79 -24.39 -20.90 7.75
CA THR A 79 -25.01 -21.17 6.44
C THR A 79 -24.00 -21.48 5.33
N GLY A 80 -22.68 -21.49 5.63
CA GLY A 80 -21.59 -21.68 4.69
C GLY A 80 -21.19 -20.41 3.92
N ALA A 81 -21.93 -19.30 4.03
CA ALA A 81 -21.62 -18.06 3.32
C ALA A 81 -20.30 -17.44 3.83
N LEU A 82 -19.40 -17.14 2.91
CA LEU A 82 -18.15 -16.44 3.19
C LEU A 82 -18.39 -14.94 3.09
N ILE A 83 -18.02 -14.20 4.14
CA ILE A 83 -18.01 -12.73 4.21
C ILE A 83 -16.56 -12.28 4.30
N GLU A 84 -16.15 -11.43 3.38
CA GLU A 84 -14.86 -10.76 3.43
C GLU A 84 -15.00 -9.40 4.11
N VAL A 85 -14.14 -9.11 5.06
CA VAL A 85 -14.01 -7.79 5.71
C VAL A 85 -12.61 -7.27 5.42
N PHE A 86 -12.51 -6.28 4.56
CA PHE A 86 -11.24 -5.71 4.13
C PHE A 86 -10.99 -4.38 4.84
N CYS A 87 -10.05 -4.37 5.78
CA CYS A 87 -9.65 -3.19 6.55
C CYS A 87 -8.96 -2.17 5.64
N LEU A 88 -9.42 -0.92 5.65
CA LEU A 88 -8.92 0.16 4.80
C LEU A 88 -8.09 1.17 5.60
N GLU A 89 -8.70 1.73 6.64
CA GLU A 89 -8.10 2.73 7.52
C GLU A 89 -8.63 2.61 8.95
N PRO A 90 -7.79 2.90 9.97
CA PRO A 90 -8.22 2.89 11.36
C PRO A 90 -9.16 4.06 11.63
N ILE A 91 -10.16 3.83 12.49
CA ILE A 91 -11.11 4.87 12.92
C ILE A 91 -10.92 5.19 14.39
N GLN A 92 -10.80 4.18 15.24
CA GLN A 92 -10.68 4.39 16.67
C GLN A 92 -9.71 3.41 17.32
N PRO A 93 -8.56 3.93 17.78
CA PRO A 93 -8.01 5.27 17.46
C PRO A 93 -7.71 5.40 15.97
N ASN A 94 -7.75 6.64 15.42
CA ASN A 94 -7.50 6.92 14.00
C ASN A 94 -6.00 7.00 13.61
N ASP A 95 -5.13 6.54 14.48
CA ASP A 95 -3.69 6.40 14.26
C ASP A 95 -3.34 4.91 14.08
N TYR A 96 -2.55 4.60 13.06
CA TYR A 96 -2.19 3.22 12.72
C TYR A 96 -1.41 2.52 13.84
N VAL A 97 -0.43 3.20 14.44
CA VAL A 97 0.43 2.62 15.49
C VAL A 97 -0.39 2.36 16.74
N LEU A 98 -1.18 3.35 17.17
CA LEU A 98 -2.04 3.22 18.34
C LEU A 98 -3.14 2.18 18.13
N ASN A 99 -3.70 2.09 16.92
CA ASN A 99 -4.74 1.11 16.61
C ASN A 99 -4.19 -0.32 16.61
N PHE A 100 -3.00 -0.55 16.05
CA PHE A 100 -2.36 -1.87 16.07
C PHE A 100 -1.98 -2.35 17.47
N GLN A 101 -1.74 -1.41 18.40
CA GLN A 101 -1.45 -1.71 19.80
C GLN A 101 -2.69 -1.91 20.67
N GLN A 102 -3.89 -1.64 20.13
CA GLN A 102 -5.12 -1.88 20.87
C GLN A 102 -5.24 -3.34 21.28
N THR A 103 -5.72 -3.56 22.49
CA THR A 103 -6.10 -4.86 23.03
C THR A 103 -7.60 -4.93 23.24
N VAL A 104 -8.19 -6.08 23.01
CA VAL A 104 -9.62 -6.42 23.16
C VAL A 104 -10.58 -5.68 22.20
N HIS A 105 -10.23 -4.52 21.65
CA HIS A 105 -11.11 -3.77 20.74
C HIS A 105 -10.32 -2.89 19.77
N ALA A 106 -10.75 -2.82 18.50
CA ALA A 106 -10.27 -1.89 17.48
C ALA A 106 -11.38 -1.59 16.47
N ALA A 107 -11.43 -0.35 15.95
CA ALA A 107 -12.42 0.02 14.94
C ALA A 107 -11.76 0.47 13.63
N TRP A 108 -12.28 -0.03 12.50
CA TRP A 108 -11.76 0.23 11.16
C TRP A 108 -12.88 0.57 10.17
N LEU A 109 -12.56 1.42 9.21
CA LEU A 109 -13.35 1.54 7.99
C LEU A 109 -13.00 0.35 7.10
N CYS A 110 -14.01 -0.40 6.65
CA CYS A 110 -13.82 -1.62 5.89
C CYS A 110 -14.67 -1.66 4.62
N MET A 111 -14.13 -2.22 3.55
CA MET A 111 -14.96 -2.76 2.46
C MET A 111 -15.45 -4.15 2.84
N ILE A 112 -16.68 -4.47 2.44
CA ILE A 112 -17.29 -5.76 2.78
C ILE A 112 -17.66 -6.50 1.50
N GLY A 113 -16.97 -7.60 1.26
CA GLY A 113 -17.33 -8.56 0.22
C GLY A 113 -18.53 -9.38 0.66
N ASN A 114 -19.43 -9.66 -0.30
CA ASN A 114 -20.65 -10.43 -0.06
C ASN A 114 -21.60 -9.84 1.02
N LEU A 115 -21.62 -8.48 1.12
CA LEU A 115 -22.37 -7.72 2.12
C LEU A 115 -23.82 -8.15 2.26
N LYS A 116 -24.51 -8.50 1.14
CA LYS A 116 -25.91 -8.96 1.15
C LYS A 116 -26.14 -10.19 2.02
N LYS A 117 -25.10 -10.99 2.28
CA LYS A 117 -25.14 -12.18 3.14
C LYS A 117 -24.86 -11.86 4.62
N TRP A 118 -24.30 -10.69 4.92
CA TRP A 118 -24.12 -10.25 6.31
C TRP A 118 -25.39 -9.58 6.85
N LYS A 119 -26.37 -10.41 7.20
CA LYS A 119 -27.66 -9.97 7.74
C LYS A 119 -27.61 -9.85 9.28
N ASP A 120 -26.78 -10.68 9.90
CA ASP A 120 -26.62 -10.69 11.36
C ASP A 120 -25.84 -9.45 11.81
N ARG A 121 -26.02 -9.06 13.07
CA ARG A 121 -25.30 -7.91 13.61
C ARG A 121 -23.80 -8.18 13.77
N GLN A 122 -23.43 -9.44 14.04
CA GLN A 122 -22.07 -9.85 14.35
C GLN A 122 -21.65 -11.07 13.53
N LEU A 123 -20.35 -11.12 13.23
CA LEU A 123 -19.66 -12.30 12.72
C LEU A 123 -18.63 -12.74 13.75
N LYS A 124 -18.40 -14.04 13.88
CA LYS A 124 -17.41 -14.60 14.79
C LYS A 124 -16.50 -15.58 14.07
N ARG A 125 -15.24 -15.61 14.50
CA ARG A 125 -14.26 -16.60 14.07
C ARG A 125 -13.32 -16.92 15.22
N GLU A 126 -12.98 -18.19 15.39
CA GLU A 126 -12.08 -18.67 16.44
C GLU A 126 -10.78 -19.14 15.82
N MET A 127 -9.66 -18.75 16.42
CA MET A 127 -8.30 -19.20 16.06
C MET A 127 -7.38 -19.11 17.27
N THR A 128 -6.23 -19.76 17.19
CA THR A 128 -5.19 -19.64 18.22
C THR A 128 -4.21 -18.55 17.84
N VAL A 129 -4.00 -17.56 18.72
CA VAL A 129 -3.04 -16.47 18.57
C VAL A 129 -2.06 -16.49 19.73
N LYS A 130 -0.76 -16.57 19.46
CA LYS A 130 0.29 -16.66 20.51
C LYS A 130 0.04 -17.78 21.54
N GLY A 131 -0.59 -18.87 21.13
CA GLY A 131 -0.94 -19.98 22.03
C GLY A 131 -2.26 -19.81 22.78
N PHE A 132 -2.97 -18.68 22.65
CA PHE A 132 -4.26 -18.44 23.27
C PHE A 132 -5.40 -18.73 22.28
N PRO A 133 -6.46 -19.46 22.67
CA PRO A 133 -7.69 -19.52 21.89
C PRO A 133 -8.37 -18.14 21.91
N ILE A 134 -8.62 -17.59 20.74
CA ILE A 134 -9.21 -16.25 20.56
C ILE A 134 -10.50 -16.35 19.77
N THR A 135 -11.56 -15.72 20.29
CA THR A 135 -12.80 -15.49 19.55
C THR A 135 -12.81 -14.04 19.03
N LEU A 136 -12.53 -13.85 17.74
CA LEU A 136 -12.67 -12.55 17.09
C LEU A 136 -14.12 -12.33 16.68
N THR A 137 -14.70 -11.22 17.14
CA THR A 137 -16.04 -10.75 16.79
C THR A 137 -15.95 -9.49 15.94
N ALA A 138 -16.58 -9.48 14.77
CA ALA A 138 -16.73 -8.29 13.93
C ALA A 138 -18.19 -7.81 13.98
N THR A 139 -18.41 -6.56 14.35
CA THR A 139 -19.72 -5.92 14.42
C THR A 139 -19.82 -4.82 13.37
N ARG A 140 -20.77 -4.93 12.45
CA ARG A 140 -20.98 -3.93 11.41
C ARG A 140 -21.73 -2.72 11.97
N GLY A 141 -21.13 -1.54 11.82
CA GLY A 141 -21.67 -0.24 12.15
C GLY A 141 -22.20 0.53 10.93
N GLU A 142 -22.05 1.85 10.97
CA GLU A 142 -22.58 2.78 9.99
C GLU A 142 -21.90 2.61 8.60
N CYS A 143 -22.68 2.93 7.57
CA CYS A 143 -22.20 3.00 6.17
C CYS A 143 -21.61 4.39 5.91
N LYS A 144 -20.40 4.43 5.35
CA LYS A 144 -19.73 5.66 4.92
C LYS A 144 -19.32 5.52 3.44
N GLY A 145 -20.14 6.06 2.56
CA GLY A 145 -19.97 5.85 1.13
C GLY A 145 -20.16 4.39 0.71
N THR A 146 -19.12 3.76 0.18
CA THR A 146 -19.10 2.34 -0.19
C THR A 146 -18.50 1.43 0.88
N SER A 147 -18.09 2.00 2.01
CA SER A 147 -17.40 1.31 3.11
C SER A 147 -18.25 1.34 4.37
N HIS A 148 -17.92 0.51 5.33
CA HIS A 148 -18.62 0.40 6.60
C HIS A 148 -17.64 0.53 7.76
N TRP A 149 -18.07 1.17 8.84
CA TRP A 149 -17.43 1.04 10.11
C TRP A 149 -17.58 -0.41 10.60
N VAL A 150 -16.49 -1.02 11.03
CA VAL A 150 -16.50 -2.34 11.64
C VAL A 150 -15.74 -2.28 12.95
N ASP A 151 -16.42 -2.66 14.02
CA ASP A 151 -15.84 -2.86 15.34
C ASP A 151 -15.36 -4.30 15.46
N PHE A 152 -14.08 -4.48 15.74
CA PHE A 152 -13.48 -5.76 16.09
C PHE A 152 -13.30 -5.86 17.59
N ALA A 153 -13.74 -6.96 18.18
CA ALA A 153 -13.55 -7.28 19.59
C ALA A 153 -13.05 -8.71 19.75
N TRP A 154 -12.18 -8.93 20.72
CA TRP A 154 -11.67 -10.26 21.08
C TRP A 154 -11.50 -10.40 22.60
N ASP A 155 -11.37 -11.62 23.06
CA ASP A 155 -11.55 -12.01 24.46
C ASP A 155 -10.24 -12.11 25.28
N ASN A 156 -9.09 -11.66 24.74
CA ASN A 156 -7.83 -11.74 25.47
C ASN A 156 -7.00 -10.46 25.35
N PRO A 157 -6.69 -9.77 26.49
CA PRO A 157 -5.94 -8.52 26.49
C PRO A 157 -4.43 -8.68 26.21
N GLU A 158 -3.86 -9.89 26.23
CA GLU A 158 -2.47 -10.15 25.89
C GLU A 158 -2.21 -10.16 24.37
N VAL A 159 -3.29 -10.08 23.59
CA VAL A 159 -3.27 -10.11 22.12
C VAL A 159 -3.63 -8.73 21.58
N THR A 160 -2.74 -8.17 20.76
CA THR A 160 -2.96 -6.88 20.09
C THR A 160 -3.72 -7.04 18.78
N PHE A 161 -4.29 -5.95 18.26
CA PHE A 161 -4.93 -5.98 16.93
C PHE A 161 -3.95 -6.36 15.81
N ALA A 162 -2.67 -5.98 15.94
CA ALA A 162 -1.64 -6.42 15.01
C ALA A 162 -1.48 -7.95 15.00
N ASP A 163 -1.54 -8.60 16.18
CA ASP A 163 -1.48 -10.05 16.28
C ASP A 163 -2.74 -10.72 15.69
N ILE A 164 -3.91 -10.10 15.88
CA ILE A 164 -5.17 -10.53 15.25
C ILE A 164 -5.04 -10.52 13.73
N LEU A 165 -4.59 -9.41 13.14
CA LEU A 165 -4.43 -9.31 11.68
C LEU A 165 -3.42 -10.32 11.14
N GLU A 166 -2.35 -10.60 11.88
CA GLU A 166 -1.31 -11.52 11.46
C GLU A 166 -1.79 -12.98 11.37
N VAL A 167 -2.75 -13.37 12.20
CA VAL A 167 -3.27 -14.75 12.26
C VAL A 167 -4.60 -14.90 11.55
N PHE A 168 -5.53 -13.98 11.73
CA PHE A 168 -6.87 -14.04 11.13
C PHE A 168 -6.93 -13.50 9.71
N GLY A 169 -5.97 -12.63 9.35
CA GLY A 169 -5.96 -11.92 8.08
C GLY A 169 -5.17 -12.62 6.98
N GLU A 170 -5.45 -12.21 5.76
CA GLU A 170 -4.71 -12.58 4.55
C GLU A 170 -4.11 -11.32 3.93
N LEU A 171 -2.95 -11.47 3.31
CA LEU A 171 -2.29 -10.38 2.60
C LEU A 171 -3.10 -10.04 1.34
N PRO A 172 -3.53 -8.77 1.15
CA PRO A 172 -4.21 -8.39 -0.07
C PRO A 172 -3.22 -8.27 -1.24
N ILE A 173 -3.40 -9.09 -2.26
CA ILE A 173 -2.68 -8.99 -3.53
C ILE A 173 -3.54 -8.27 -4.58
N PRO A 174 -2.95 -7.66 -5.64
CA PRO A 174 -3.71 -6.96 -6.66
C PRO A 174 -4.71 -7.88 -7.39
N PRO A 175 -5.96 -7.41 -7.60
CA PRO A 175 -6.99 -8.21 -8.26
C PRO A 175 -6.63 -8.69 -9.66
N TYR A 176 -5.81 -7.92 -10.41
CA TYR A 176 -5.40 -8.27 -11.77
C TYR A 176 -4.48 -9.50 -11.83
N LEU A 177 -3.91 -9.95 -10.71
CA LEU A 177 -3.16 -11.20 -10.64
C LEU A 177 -4.08 -12.42 -10.84
N ASN A 178 -5.38 -12.27 -10.56
CA ASN A 178 -6.41 -13.29 -10.79
C ASN A 178 -6.02 -14.67 -10.25
N ARG A 179 -5.54 -14.69 -9.01
CA ARG A 179 -5.20 -15.88 -8.22
C ARG A 179 -5.42 -15.62 -6.74
N ASP A 180 -5.50 -16.68 -5.95
CA ASP A 180 -5.53 -16.58 -4.49
C ASP A 180 -4.16 -16.20 -3.93
N THR A 181 -4.17 -15.64 -2.71
CA THR A 181 -2.96 -15.33 -1.96
C THR A 181 -2.32 -16.62 -1.44
N GLU A 182 -1.01 -16.72 -1.55
CA GLU A 182 -0.20 -17.83 -1.03
C GLU A 182 0.65 -17.38 0.16
N GLU A 183 1.16 -18.33 0.94
CA GLU A 183 2.02 -18.04 2.09
C GLU A 183 3.29 -17.29 1.69
N SER A 184 3.84 -17.61 0.52
CA SER A 184 5.00 -16.94 -0.08
C SER A 184 4.77 -15.44 -0.35
N ASP A 185 3.52 -15.01 -0.56
CA ASP A 185 3.20 -13.60 -0.81
C ASP A 185 3.47 -12.72 0.41
N LYS A 186 3.42 -13.28 1.62
CA LYS A 186 3.76 -12.54 2.86
C LYS A 186 5.18 -11.99 2.83
N GLU A 187 6.08 -12.64 2.12
CA GLU A 187 7.46 -12.22 1.95
C GLU A 187 7.68 -11.52 0.59
N THR A 188 7.18 -12.11 -0.50
CA THR A 188 7.43 -11.61 -1.85
C THR A 188 6.68 -10.32 -2.17
N TYR A 189 5.55 -10.06 -1.51
CA TYR A 189 4.75 -8.83 -1.66
C TYR A 189 5.10 -7.77 -0.61
N GLN A 190 6.34 -7.79 -0.13
CA GLN A 190 6.94 -6.77 0.73
C GLN A 190 8.24 -6.26 0.12
N THR A 191 8.54 -4.97 0.31
CA THR A 191 9.87 -4.45 -0.03
C THR A 191 10.89 -4.85 1.03
N VAL A 192 12.15 -5.02 0.65
CA VAL A 192 13.23 -5.39 1.59
C VAL A 192 13.53 -4.31 2.63
N TYR A 193 13.08 -3.09 2.39
CA TYR A 193 13.23 -1.94 3.27
C TYR A 193 11.93 -1.56 4.02
N SER A 194 10.88 -2.37 3.93
CA SER A 194 9.61 -2.10 4.63
C SER A 194 9.76 -2.19 6.15
N LYS A 195 9.26 -1.18 6.88
CA LYS A 195 9.40 -1.05 8.35
C LYS A 195 8.07 -0.75 9.03
N ILE A 196 7.31 0.19 8.51
CA ILE A 196 6.13 0.77 9.18
C ILE A 196 4.87 0.06 8.70
N LYS A 197 4.27 -0.76 9.55
CA LYS A 197 3.00 -1.47 9.25
C LYS A 197 1.86 -0.46 9.04
N GLY A 198 0.95 -0.71 8.07
CA GLY A 198 -0.24 0.11 7.87
C GLY A 198 -0.74 0.19 6.43
N SER A 199 0.02 -0.25 5.44
CA SER A 199 -0.46 -0.30 4.05
C SER A 199 -1.27 -1.54 3.77
N VAL A 200 -2.29 -1.40 2.93
CA VAL A 200 -3.06 -2.54 2.39
C VAL A 200 -2.59 -2.96 1.00
N ALA A 201 -1.68 -2.19 0.39
CA ALA A 201 -1.03 -2.56 -0.87
C ALA A 201 0.47 -2.25 -0.81
N ALA A 202 1.28 -3.07 -1.48
CA ALA A 202 2.72 -2.87 -1.56
C ALA A 202 3.07 -1.71 -2.51
N PRO A 203 4.10 -0.90 -2.22
CA PRO A 203 4.70 0.00 -3.21
C PRO A 203 5.46 -0.83 -4.26
N THR A 204 4.74 -1.34 -5.25
CA THR A 204 5.18 -2.40 -6.17
C THR A 204 6.46 -2.09 -6.94
N ALA A 205 6.75 -0.82 -7.24
CA ALA A 205 8.02 -0.39 -7.84
C ALA A 205 9.23 -0.77 -6.98
N GLY A 206 9.03 -0.90 -5.67
CA GLY A 206 10.08 -1.26 -4.72
C GLY A 206 10.33 -2.76 -4.57
N LEU A 207 9.46 -3.61 -5.13
CA LEU A 207 9.55 -5.06 -4.94
C LEU A 207 10.78 -5.71 -5.61
N HIS A 208 11.37 -5.05 -6.58
CA HIS A 208 12.53 -5.56 -7.33
C HIS A 208 13.88 -5.28 -6.63
N PHE A 209 13.90 -4.39 -5.63
CA PHE A 209 15.12 -4.11 -4.87
C PHE A 209 15.50 -5.30 -3.99
N THR A 210 16.81 -5.54 -3.94
CA THR A 210 17.47 -6.50 -3.03
C THR A 210 18.54 -5.79 -2.23
N PRO A 211 19.05 -6.37 -1.13
CA PRO A 211 20.17 -5.78 -0.40
C PRO A 211 21.36 -5.47 -1.32
N ARG A 212 21.72 -6.37 -2.22
CA ARG A 212 22.86 -6.16 -3.14
C ARG A 212 22.66 -4.95 -4.09
N VAL A 213 21.42 -4.69 -4.55
CA VAL A 213 21.12 -3.51 -5.38
C VAL A 213 21.21 -2.24 -4.55
N LEU A 214 20.71 -2.26 -3.30
CA LEU A 214 20.82 -1.13 -2.38
C LEU A 214 22.28 -0.83 -2.03
N ASP A 215 23.08 -1.85 -1.74
CA ASP A 215 24.53 -1.71 -1.48
C ASP A 215 25.25 -1.10 -2.69
N ALA A 216 24.98 -1.59 -3.89
CA ALA A 216 25.58 -1.06 -5.12
C ALA A 216 25.19 0.40 -5.40
N LEU A 217 23.97 0.82 -5.04
CA LEU A 217 23.54 2.23 -5.08
C LEU A 217 24.35 3.09 -4.10
N GLN A 218 24.52 2.62 -2.86
CA GLN A 218 25.31 3.33 -1.84
C GLN A 218 26.80 3.39 -2.20
N GLU A 219 27.38 2.30 -2.72
CA GLU A 219 28.78 2.29 -3.20
C GLU A 219 29.00 3.29 -4.35
N LYS A 220 27.99 3.50 -5.19
CA LYS A 220 28.00 4.55 -6.22
C LYS A 220 27.85 5.97 -5.65
N GLY A 221 27.61 6.12 -4.35
CA GLY A 221 27.41 7.41 -3.70
C GLY A 221 26.00 7.98 -3.87
N ILE A 222 25.01 7.13 -4.12
CA ILE A 222 23.60 7.52 -4.13
C ILE A 222 23.07 7.51 -2.69
N ASN A 223 22.49 8.61 -2.27
CA ASN A 223 21.91 8.77 -0.94
C ASN A 223 20.50 8.14 -0.91
N LEU A 224 20.26 7.23 0.03
CA LEU A 224 18.98 6.56 0.20
C LEU A 224 18.23 7.17 1.37
N GLU A 225 17.00 7.62 1.15
CA GLU A 225 16.13 8.20 2.17
C GLU A 225 14.75 7.56 2.14
N GLU A 226 14.05 7.65 3.26
CA GLU A 226 12.76 7.01 3.44
C GLU A 226 11.68 8.04 3.79
N LEU A 227 10.49 7.76 3.32
CA LEU A 227 9.24 8.37 3.76
C LEU A 227 8.21 7.28 4.03
N THR A 228 7.12 7.62 4.68
CA THR A 228 5.99 6.71 4.89
C THR A 228 4.76 7.28 4.20
N LEU A 229 4.11 6.48 3.37
CA LEU A 229 2.76 6.68 2.89
C LEU A 229 2.00 5.37 3.08
N HIS A 230 0.94 5.39 3.87
CA HIS A 230 0.08 4.22 4.04
C HIS A 230 -0.85 4.10 2.85
N VAL A 231 -0.54 3.14 1.96
CA VAL A 231 -1.32 2.89 0.75
C VAL A 231 -2.68 2.33 1.13
N GLY A 232 -3.72 3.08 0.84
CA GLY A 232 -5.10 2.67 1.08
C GLY A 232 -5.66 1.76 -0.02
N ALA A 233 -6.84 1.18 0.23
CA ALA A 233 -7.51 0.30 -0.75
C ALA A 233 -8.05 1.04 -1.98
N GLY A 234 -8.01 2.37 -2.00
CA GLY A 234 -8.31 3.19 -3.19
C GLY A 234 -7.50 2.75 -4.41
N THR A 235 -6.27 2.30 -4.19
CA THR A 235 -5.35 1.76 -5.21
C THR A 235 -5.93 0.54 -5.98
N PHE A 236 -6.85 -0.21 -5.39
CA PHE A 236 -7.50 -1.36 -6.04
C PHE A 236 -8.79 -0.98 -6.80
N LYS A 237 -9.24 0.28 -6.70
CA LYS A 237 -10.42 0.73 -7.42
C LYS A 237 -10.03 1.16 -8.83
N PRO A 238 -10.67 0.63 -9.88
CA PRO A 238 -10.44 1.10 -11.24
C PRO A 238 -10.92 2.55 -11.41
N VAL A 239 -10.24 3.30 -12.25
CA VAL A 239 -10.72 4.63 -12.70
C VAL A 239 -12.01 4.43 -13.48
N LYS A 240 -13.07 5.19 -13.14
CA LYS A 240 -14.39 5.09 -13.76
C LYS A 240 -14.80 6.37 -14.53
N SER A 241 -14.11 7.47 -14.26
CA SER A 241 -14.34 8.73 -14.97
C SER A 241 -13.73 8.68 -16.37
N GLU A 242 -14.31 9.37 -17.31
CA GLU A 242 -13.78 9.51 -18.67
C GLU A 242 -12.57 10.46 -18.69
N GLU A 243 -12.61 11.53 -17.90
CA GLU A 243 -11.54 12.51 -17.75
C GLU A 243 -10.97 12.52 -16.34
N ILE A 244 -9.72 13.00 -16.20
CA ILE A 244 -9.02 13.10 -14.92
C ILE A 244 -9.80 13.93 -13.90
N GLU A 245 -10.40 15.06 -14.32
CA GLU A 245 -11.14 15.96 -13.43
C GLU A 245 -12.30 15.25 -12.71
N GLY A 246 -12.94 14.28 -13.36
CA GLY A 246 -14.03 13.49 -12.77
C GLY A 246 -13.56 12.39 -11.80
N HIS A 247 -12.26 12.18 -11.61
CA HIS A 247 -11.74 11.14 -10.73
C HIS A 247 -11.63 11.62 -9.30
N GLU A 248 -12.41 11.03 -8.41
CA GLU A 248 -12.32 11.28 -6.97
C GLU A 248 -11.06 10.61 -6.38
N MET A 249 -10.02 11.42 -6.09
CA MET A 249 -8.79 10.95 -5.44
C MET A 249 -9.04 10.69 -3.96
N HIS A 250 -8.62 9.52 -3.50
CA HIS A 250 -8.66 9.16 -2.09
C HIS A 250 -7.52 9.81 -1.31
N THR A 251 -7.77 10.09 -0.03
CA THR A 251 -6.77 10.60 0.91
C THR A 251 -5.93 9.45 1.46
N GLU A 252 -4.65 9.70 1.69
CA GLU A 252 -3.72 8.75 2.31
C GLU A 252 -2.89 9.44 3.38
N TYR A 253 -2.56 8.71 4.44
CA TYR A 253 -1.74 9.23 5.53
C TYR A 253 -0.27 9.19 5.14
N ILE A 254 0.43 10.33 5.31
CA ILE A 254 1.87 10.46 5.06
C ILE A 254 2.62 10.87 6.32
N SER A 255 3.87 10.43 6.42
CA SER A 255 4.81 10.86 7.46
C SER A 255 6.21 10.98 6.86
N VAL A 256 6.82 12.15 7.04
CA VAL A 256 8.17 12.44 6.52
C VAL A 256 8.99 13.08 7.61
N ASN A 257 10.18 12.54 7.87
CA ASN A 257 11.09 13.09 8.86
C ASN A 257 11.63 14.46 8.45
N ARG A 258 11.79 15.36 9.42
CA ARG A 258 12.40 16.67 9.20
C ARG A 258 13.79 16.57 8.56
N SER A 259 14.58 15.55 8.93
CA SER A 259 15.91 15.30 8.33
C SER A 259 15.83 14.99 6.85
N THR A 260 14.83 14.22 6.42
CA THR A 260 14.58 13.90 5.00
C THR A 260 14.17 15.15 4.23
N ILE A 261 13.29 16.00 4.80
CA ILE A 261 12.91 17.28 4.19
C ILE A 261 14.15 18.19 4.03
N LYS A 262 15.03 18.25 5.05
CA LYS A 262 16.26 19.03 4.95
C LYS A 262 17.17 18.53 3.82
N LYS A 263 17.34 17.20 3.69
CA LYS A 263 18.13 16.63 2.59
C LYS A 263 17.53 16.92 1.21
N LEU A 264 16.20 16.94 1.08
CA LEU A 264 15.53 17.35 -0.15
C LEU A 264 15.87 18.82 -0.50
N ILE A 265 15.86 19.71 0.48
CA ILE A 265 16.24 21.11 0.28
C ILE A 265 17.72 21.22 -0.11
N ASP A 266 18.62 20.49 0.57
CA ASP A 266 20.06 20.47 0.28
C ASP A 266 20.39 19.92 -1.12
N HIS A 267 19.44 19.20 -1.76
CA HIS A 267 19.50 18.70 -3.14
C HIS A 267 18.65 19.54 -4.12
N ASP A 268 18.35 20.79 -3.81
CA ASP A 268 17.53 21.70 -4.63
C ASP A 268 16.16 21.12 -5.01
N GLY A 269 15.58 20.29 -4.16
CA GLY A 269 14.33 19.57 -4.40
C GLY A 269 14.44 18.43 -5.43
N CYS A 270 15.63 18.16 -5.96
CA CYS A 270 15.84 17.09 -6.93
C CYS A 270 15.98 15.73 -6.23
N ALA A 271 15.08 14.80 -6.54
CA ALA A 271 15.11 13.45 -6.01
C ALA A 271 14.65 12.42 -7.03
N ILE A 272 15.13 11.20 -6.86
CA ILE A 272 14.65 10.02 -7.60
C ILE A 272 13.59 9.35 -6.74
N ALA A 273 12.34 9.49 -7.11
CA ALA A 273 11.23 8.87 -6.39
C ALA A 273 11.03 7.42 -6.82
N VAL A 274 11.03 6.49 -5.87
CA VAL A 274 10.75 5.08 -6.12
C VAL A 274 9.26 4.82 -5.99
N GLY A 275 8.58 4.71 -7.12
CA GLY A 275 7.14 4.47 -7.22
C GLY A 275 6.28 5.72 -7.08
N THR A 276 5.04 5.60 -7.53
CA THR A 276 4.05 6.68 -7.52
C THR A 276 3.69 7.16 -6.11
N THR A 277 3.80 6.29 -5.10
CA THR A 277 3.58 6.67 -3.68
C THR A 277 4.61 7.66 -3.18
N SER A 278 5.89 7.49 -3.55
CA SER A 278 6.95 8.46 -3.24
C SER A 278 6.73 9.78 -3.99
N VAL A 279 6.40 9.73 -5.30
CA VAL A 279 6.05 10.92 -6.09
C VAL A 279 4.91 11.68 -5.42
N ARG A 280 3.82 11.01 -5.12
CA ARG A 280 2.64 11.62 -4.49
C ARG A 280 2.98 12.31 -3.16
N THR A 281 3.80 11.66 -2.33
CA THR A 281 4.22 12.27 -1.06
C THR A 281 5.05 13.52 -1.27
N LEU A 282 6.04 13.48 -2.16
CA LEU A 282 6.91 14.62 -2.45
C LEU A 282 6.12 15.81 -3.00
N GLU A 283 5.22 15.59 -3.95
CA GLU A 283 4.31 16.63 -4.47
C GLU A 283 3.39 17.17 -3.36
N SER A 284 2.88 16.31 -2.48
CA SER A 284 2.04 16.73 -1.34
C SER A 284 2.80 17.63 -0.37
N LEU A 285 4.10 17.41 -0.14
CA LEU A 285 4.91 18.27 0.73
C LEU A 285 4.97 19.71 0.21
N TYR A 286 5.06 19.90 -1.11
CA TYR A 286 5.02 21.22 -1.72
C TYR A 286 3.72 21.94 -1.39
N HIS A 287 2.57 21.29 -1.63
CA HIS A 287 1.26 21.87 -1.36
C HIS A 287 1.00 22.13 0.12
N ILE A 288 1.47 21.24 1.02
CA ILE A 288 1.42 21.46 2.47
C ILE A 288 2.24 22.71 2.82
N GLY A 289 3.44 22.86 2.24
CA GLY A 289 4.28 24.03 2.45
C GLY A 289 3.62 25.34 2.01
N VAL A 290 2.94 25.35 0.86
CA VAL A 290 2.15 26.50 0.38
C VAL A 290 1.05 26.84 1.38
N THR A 291 0.26 25.85 1.82
CA THR A 291 -0.82 26.07 2.80
C THR A 291 -0.30 26.66 4.12
N LEU A 292 0.84 26.15 4.62
CA LEU A 292 1.47 26.68 5.84
C LEU A 292 2.02 28.10 5.67
N ALA A 293 2.49 28.45 4.48
CA ALA A 293 2.96 29.80 4.19
C ALA A 293 1.82 30.82 4.11
N GLU A 294 0.64 30.40 3.63
CA GLU A 294 -0.55 31.24 3.54
C GLU A 294 -1.29 31.37 4.88
N ASN A 295 -1.18 30.36 5.76
CA ASN A 295 -1.83 30.30 7.08
C ASN A 295 -0.80 29.82 8.14
N PRO A 296 0.14 30.69 8.53
CA PRO A 296 1.24 30.35 9.45
C PRO A 296 0.80 30.07 10.90
#